data_83828e7d8c2973411112110c9e745f8f
#
_entry.id   83828e7d8c2973411112110c9e745f8f
#
_cell.length_a   1.000
_cell.length_b   1.000
_cell.length_c   1.000
_cell.angle_alpha   90.00
_cell.angle_beta   90.00
_cell.angle_gamma   90.00
#
_symmetry.space_group_name_H-M   'P 1'
#
loop_
_entity.id
_entity.type
_entity.pdbx_description
1 polymer ?
#
loop_
_entity_poly.entity_id
_entity_poly.type
_entity_poly.pdbx_seq_one_letter_code
_entity_poly.pdbx_strand_id
1 'polypeptide(L)'
;EGDGWNFPPYSAKLEDGPMYGRGVLDNKGPIMTTLFALAAIKNAGAEIKRPIRIVFGTDEETGKFRDIQHYLTKQQSPIDIFSVAGQYSVVDSERGRDSILLSVTPENAQDLFNFVNHYFIGANNTGDRLGIDYYNEEYGTMEMRGYELQESEETYTFKFVLSYPAGITIDEIYEVVNKQAKLAKIETKLLTNNDPVLFDKNSKMVRLLGDTYEEVTGLDGTPVTTTGGTYAKMMPNIVPFGPSFPGQKGIGHQPNEWMNIEDLITNA
;
A
#
# COMPACT_ATOMS: atom_id res chain seq x y z
N GLU A 1 -9.67 12.55 -10.99
CA GLU A 1 -8.44 12.00 -11.58
C GLU A 1 -7.22 12.94 -11.43
N GLY A 2 -7.43 14.17 -11.03
CA GLY A 2 -6.39 15.19 -10.88
C GLY A 2 -5.93 15.81 -12.20
N ASP A 3 -5.19 16.89 -12.06
CA ASP A 3 -4.57 17.62 -13.18
C ASP A 3 -3.22 16.98 -13.56
N GLY A 4 -2.68 17.35 -14.72
CA GLY A 4 -1.34 16.96 -15.13
C GLY A 4 -1.25 15.72 -16.04
N TRP A 5 -2.38 15.21 -16.54
CA TRP A 5 -2.39 14.14 -17.53
C TRP A 5 -2.06 14.65 -18.93
N ASN A 6 -1.10 14.01 -19.59
CA ASN A 6 -0.77 14.28 -21.00
C ASN A 6 -1.78 13.61 -21.96
N PHE A 7 -2.40 12.51 -21.51
CA PHE A 7 -3.42 11.76 -22.26
C PHE A 7 -4.65 11.56 -21.37
N PRO A 8 -5.86 11.39 -21.93
CA PRO A 8 -7.03 11.09 -21.12
C PRO A 8 -6.78 9.85 -20.23
N PRO A 9 -7.04 9.91 -18.91
CA PRO A 9 -6.66 8.87 -17.95
C PRO A 9 -7.18 7.45 -18.26
N TYR A 10 -8.26 7.35 -19.00
CA TYR A 10 -8.91 6.08 -19.35
C TYR A 10 -8.78 5.68 -20.82
N SER A 11 -7.85 6.35 -21.56
CA SER A 11 -7.66 6.07 -22.98
C SER A 11 -6.81 4.84 -23.28
N ALA A 12 -6.07 4.32 -22.31
CA ALA A 12 -5.06 3.28 -22.51
C ALA A 12 -4.13 3.62 -23.69
N LYS A 13 -3.63 4.86 -23.72
CA LYS A 13 -2.81 5.36 -24.82
C LYS A 13 -1.51 4.59 -24.91
N LEU A 14 -1.25 4.01 -26.08
CA LEU A 14 0.06 3.45 -26.43
C LEU A 14 0.92 4.53 -27.08
N GLU A 15 2.11 4.76 -26.54
CA GLU A 15 3.06 5.74 -27.06
C GLU A 15 4.48 5.22 -26.82
N ASP A 16 5.25 5.02 -27.87
CA ASP A 16 6.67 4.65 -27.85
C ASP A 16 7.03 3.41 -26.99
N GLY A 17 6.10 2.45 -26.84
CA GLY A 17 6.27 1.22 -26.08
C GLY A 17 5.43 1.13 -24.79
N PRO A 18 5.38 2.13 -23.91
CA PRO A 18 4.50 2.16 -22.75
C PRO A 18 3.03 2.33 -23.10
N MET A 19 2.17 1.75 -22.25
CA MET A 19 0.74 2.07 -22.16
C MET A 19 0.53 3.07 -21.02
N TYR A 20 -0.12 4.18 -21.31
CA TYR A 20 -0.47 5.22 -20.34
C TYR A 20 -1.94 5.15 -19.98
N GLY A 21 -2.25 5.24 -18.68
CA GLY A 21 -3.63 5.28 -18.22
C GLY A 21 -3.77 4.94 -16.73
N ARG A 22 -4.84 5.39 -16.12
CA ARG A 22 -5.13 5.08 -14.70
C ARG A 22 -5.37 3.57 -14.53
N GLY A 23 -4.55 2.96 -13.66
CA GLY A 23 -4.64 1.53 -13.32
C GLY A 23 -3.87 0.63 -14.28
N VAL A 24 -3.09 1.16 -15.22
CA VAL A 24 -2.28 0.29 -16.11
C VAL A 24 -1.18 -0.43 -15.33
N LEU A 25 -0.66 0.19 -14.28
CA LEU A 25 0.26 -0.43 -13.33
C LEU A 25 -0.49 -0.92 -12.10
N ASP A 26 -1.36 -0.10 -11.52
CA ASP A 26 -2.04 -0.34 -10.26
C ASP A 26 -3.56 -0.15 -10.39
N ASN A 27 -4.28 -1.24 -10.77
CA ASN A 27 -3.87 -2.63 -10.90
C ASN A 27 -4.61 -3.34 -12.07
N LYS A 28 -5.23 -2.60 -13.03
CA LYS A 28 -6.02 -3.18 -14.16
C LYS A 28 -5.15 -3.98 -15.14
N GLY A 29 -3.93 -3.47 -15.43
CA GLY A 29 -2.98 -4.20 -16.26
C GLY A 29 -2.67 -5.57 -15.67
N PRO A 30 -2.13 -5.66 -14.45
CA PRO A 30 -1.83 -6.91 -13.76
C PRO A 30 -3.03 -7.85 -13.57
N ILE A 31 -4.21 -7.32 -13.31
CA ILE A 31 -5.47 -8.10 -13.28
C ILE A 31 -5.71 -8.80 -14.63
N MET A 32 -5.58 -8.07 -15.72
CA MET A 32 -5.80 -8.63 -17.05
C MET A 32 -4.71 -9.62 -17.44
N THR A 33 -3.44 -9.36 -17.12
CA THR A 33 -2.35 -10.32 -17.40
C THR A 33 -2.54 -11.64 -16.67
N THR A 34 -3.03 -11.62 -15.43
CA THR A 34 -3.39 -12.83 -14.67
C THR A 34 -4.46 -13.66 -15.39
N LEU A 35 -5.50 -12.99 -15.95
CA LEU A 35 -6.52 -13.68 -16.75
C LEU A 35 -5.96 -14.26 -18.05
N PHE A 36 -5.09 -13.50 -18.74
CA PHE A 36 -4.45 -13.98 -19.97
C PHE A 36 -3.50 -15.14 -19.70
N ALA A 37 -2.74 -15.13 -18.60
CA ALA A 37 -1.90 -16.26 -18.17
C ALA A 37 -2.74 -17.54 -18.02
N LEU A 38 -3.88 -17.48 -17.33
CA LEU A 38 -4.77 -18.65 -17.20
C LEU A 38 -5.37 -19.09 -18.55
N ALA A 39 -5.73 -18.16 -19.41
CA ALA A 39 -6.19 -18.46 -20.75
C ALA A 39 -5.12 -19.14 -21.58
N ALA A 40 -3.86 -18.69 -21.48
CA ALA A 40 -2.72 -19.29 -22.16
C ALA A 40 -2.46 -20.72 -21.69
N ILE A 41 -2.45 -20.96 -20.38
CA ILE A 41 -2.31 -22.31 -19.80
C ILE A 41 -3.41 -23.26 -20.34
N LYS A 42 -4.66 -22.80 -20.34
CA LYS A 42 -5.79 -23.56 -20.86
C LYS A 42 -5.66 -23.86 -22.36
N ASN A 43 -5.27 -22.85 -23.16
CA ASN A 43 -5.10 -23.01 -24.61
C ASN A 43 -3.92 -23.92 -24.97
N ALA A 44 -2.88 -23.95 -24.17
CA ALA A 44 -1.76 -24.85 -24.30
C ALA A 44 -2.10 -26.32 -23.93
N GLY A 45 -3.30 -26.57 -23.40
CA GLY A 45 -3.70 -27.89 -22.95
C GLY A 45 -2.95 -28.39 -21.72
N ALA A 46 -2.32 -27.48 -20.98
CA ALA A 46 -1.60 -27.84 -19.76
C ALA A 46 -2.59 -28.27 -18.65
N GLU A 47 -2.24 -29.32 -17.92
CA GLU A 47 -3.06 -29.82 -16.81
C GLU A 47 -2.96 -28.91 -15.60
N ILE A 48 -4.09 -28.34 -15.16
CA ILE A 48 -4.18 -27.60 -13.90
C ILE A 48 -4.43 -28.60 -12.78
N LYS A 49 -3.39 -28.89 -12.00
CA LYS A 49 -3.43 -29.91 -10.93
C LYS A 49 -4.18 -29.47 -9.67
N ARG A 50 -4.45 -28.19 -9.50
CA ARG A 50 -5.18 -27.63 -8.34
C ARG A 50 -6.22 -26.61 -8.82
N PRO A 51 -7.36 -26.49 -8.13
CA PRO A 51 -8.31 -25.42 -8.43
C PRO A 51 -7.64 -24.06 -8.26
N ILE A 52 -7.81 -23.17 -9.24
CA ILE A 52 -7.36 -21.78 -9.18
C ILE A 52 -8.60 -20.91 -9.03
N ARG A 53 -8.56 -19.99 -8.06
CA ARG A 53 -9.59 -18.98 -7.84
C ARG A 53 -8.96 -17.60 -7.98
N ILE A 54 -9.54 -16.77 -8.84
CA ILE A 54 -9.20 -15.35 -8.92
C ILE A 54 -10.30 -14.57 -8.21
N VAL A 55 -9.90 -13.64 -7.36
CA VAL A 55 -10.80 -12.71 -6.66
C VAL A 55 -10.43 -11.29 -7.04
N PHE A 56 -11.36 -10.55 -7.60
CA PHE A 56 -11.20 -9.14 -7.91
C PHE A 56 -11.80 -8.32 -6.77
N GLY A 57 -10.94 -7.61 -6.04
CA GLY A 57 -11.36 -6.68 -5.02
C GLY A 57 -11.66 -5.30 -5.60
N THR A 58 -12.43 -4.50 -4.87
CA THR A 58 -12.86 -3.16 -5.26
C THR A 58 -12.66 -2.10 -4.18
N ASP A 59 -12.04 -2.46 -3.05
CA ASP A 59 -11.88 -1.55 -1.89
C ASP A 59 -10.43 -1.51 -1.36
N GLU A 60 -9.45 -1.94 -2.18
CA GLU A 60 -8.03 -1.95 -1.81
C GLU A 60 -7.51 -0.53 -1.59
N GLU A 61 -7.78 0.37 -2.54
CA GLU A 61 -7.30 1.75 -2.57
C GLU A 61 -7.83 2.64 -1.43
N THR A 62 -8.91 2.21 -0.80
CA THR A 62 -9.44 2.93 0.37
C THR A 62 -8.71 2.59 1.67
N GLY A 63 -7.92 1.51 1.68
CA GLY A 63 -7.28 0.95 2.86
C GLY A 63 -8.24 0.37 3.89
N LYS A 64 -9.53 0.22 3.54
CA LYS A 64 -10.57 -0.36 4.42
C LYS A 64 -10.81 -1.83 4.17
N PHE A 65 -10.52 -2.32 2.95
CA PHE A 65 -10.56 -3.74 2.58
C PHE A 65 -11.89 -4.44 2.90
N ARG A 66 -13.03 -3.74 2.83
CA ARG A 66 -14.36 -4.26 3.22
C ARG A 66 -14.82 -5.41 2.34
N ASP A 67 -14.41 -5.43 1.09
CA ASP A 67 -14.66 -6.49 0.11
C ASP A 67 -14.02 -7.81 0.53
N ILE A 68 -12.76 -7.81 0.94
CA ILE A 68 -12.06 -8.99 1.45
C ILE A 68 -12.64 -9.43 2.80
N GLN A 69 -12.94 -8.51 3.69
CA GLN A 69 -13.62 -8.83 4.95
C GLN A 69 -14.95 -9.54 4.67
N HIS A 70 -15.76 -9.02 3.73
CA HIS A 70 -17.00 -9.67 3.32
C HIS A 70 -16.75 -11.04 2.68
N TYR A 71 -15.76 -11.17 1.78
CA TYR A 71 -15.37 -12.45 1.18
C TYR A 71 -15.06 -13.50 2.24
N LEU A 72 -14.26 -13.18 3.25
CA LEU A 72 -13.88 -14.08 4.33
C LEU A 72 -15.07 -14.53 5.21
N THR A 73 -16.16 -13.76 5.25
CA THR A 73 -17.40 -14.21 5.93
C THR A 73 -18.15 -15.30 5.14
N LYS A 74 -17.88 -15.45 3.85
CA LYS A 74 -18.61 -16.37 2.95
C LYS A 74 -17.77 -17.55 2.50
N GLN A 75 -16.47 -17.42 2.48
CA GLN A 75 -15.54 -18.39 1.96
C GLN A 75 -14.41 -18.65 2.96
N GLN A 76 -13.95 -19.89 3.04
CA GLN A 76 -12.72 -20.21 3.74
C GLN A 76 -11.53 -19.64 2.95
N SER A 77 -10.57 -19.08 3.67
CA SER A 77 -9.31 -18.64 3.07
C SER A 77 -8.57 -19.85 2.50
N PRO A 78 -8.12 -19.81 1.24
CA PRO A 78 -7.24 -20.84 0.69
C PRO A 78 -5.91 -20.91 1.47
N ILE A 79 -5.16 -22.00 1.23
CA ILE A 79 -3.88 -22.22 1.92
C ILE A 79 -2.73 -21.46 1.25
N ASP A 80 -2.74 -21.45 -0.09
CA ASP A 80 -1.71 -20.81 -0.90
C ASP A 80 -2.34 -19.63 -1.65
N ILE A 81 -2.00 -18.41 -1.25
CA ILE A 81 -2.54 -17.17 -1.84
C ILE A 81 -1.40 -16.23 -2.13
N PHE A 82 -1.43 -15.57 -3.27
CA PHE A 82 -0.66 -14.36 -3.50
C PHE A 82 -1.54 -13.25 -4.06
N SER A 83 -1.18 -12.02 -3.75
CA SER A 83 -1.82 -10.82 -4.25
C SER A 83 -0.96 -10.21 -5.35
N VAL A 84 -1.56 -9.96 -6.51
CA VAL A 84 -0.88 -9.25 -7.60
C VAL A 84 -0.96 -7.76 -7.30
N ALA A 85 -0.15 -7.33 -6.33
CA ALA A 85 -0.09 -5.95 -5.86
C ALA A 85 1.28 -5.66 -5.24
N GLY A 86 1.74 -4.41 -5.35
CA GLY A 86 2.99 -3.97 -4.79
C GLY A 86 4.14 -3.98 -5.79
N GLN A 87 5.26 -4.55 -5.42
CA GLN A 87 6.48 -4.55 -6.25
C GLN A 87 7.09 -5.94 -6.34
N TYR A 88 7.84 -6.19 -7.40
CA TYR A 88 8.76 -7.32 -7.45
C TYR A 88 10.02 -7.05 -6.58
N SER A 89 10.65 -8.04 -6.00
CA SER A 89 10.29 -9.44 -6.19
C SER A 89 9.06 -9.88 -5.41
N VAL A 90 9.22 -10.57 -4.29
CA VAL A 90 8.17 -10.92 -3.33
C VAL A 90 8.17 -9.90 -2.22
N VAL A 91 7.02 -9.45 -1.77
CA VAL A 91 6.91 -8.64 -0.56
C VAL A 91 6.73 -9.56 0.64
N ASP A 92 7.74 -9.69 1.48
CA ASP A 92 7.67 -10.51 2.70
C ASP A 92 7.20 -9.71 3.92
N SER A 93 7.19 -8.40 3.81
CA SER A 93 6.75 -7.54 4.90
C SER A 93 6.13 -6.25 4.43
N GLU A 94 5.05 -5.86 5.13
CA GLU A 94 4.38 -4.57 4.96
C GLU A 94 4.45 -3.79 6.25
N ARG A 95 4.82 -2.53 6.17
CA ARG A 95 4.83 -1.63 7.33
C ARG A 95 3.40 -1.33 7.76
N GLY A 96 3.20 -1.00 9.04
CA GLY A 96 1.94 -0.44 9.51
C GLY A 96 1.63 0.84 8.76
N ARG A 97 0.34 1.07 8.44
CA ARG A 97 -0.10 2.27 7.72
C ARG A 97 -1.40 2.79 8.29
N ASP A 98 -1.31 3.83 9.11
CA ASP A 98 -2.47 4.38 9.79
C ASP A 98 -2.56 5.88 9.68
N SER A 99 -3.75 6.40 9.94
CA SER A 99 -4.04 7.82 9.85
C SER A 99 -4.57 8.34 11.17
N ILE A 100 -4.04 9.48 11.61
CA ILE A 100 -4.52 10.21 12.77
C ILE A 100 -5.08 11.55 12.31
N LEU A 101 -6.24 11.90 12.88
CA LEU A 101 -6.88 13.19 12.72
C LEU A 101 -6.75 13.99 14.01
N LEU A 102 -6.28 15.21 13.90
CA LEU A 102 -6.31 16.23 14.94
C LEU A 102 -7.45 17.20 14.63
N SER A 103 -8.20 17.62 15.63
CA SER A 103 -9.32 18.55 15.43
C SER A 103 -9.47 19.55 16.56
N VAL A 104 -9.89 20.76 16.21
CA VAL A 104 -10.24 21.83 17.14
C VAL A 104 -11.46 22.60 16.63
N THR A 105 -12.13 23.28 17.53
CA THR A 105 -13.16 24.29 17.15
C THR A 105 -12.49 25.57 16.61
N PRO A 106 -13.20 26.42 15.84
CA PRO A 106 -12.63 27.62 15.24
C PRO A 106 -11.96 28.58 16.24
N GLU A 107 -12.51 28.73 17.43
CA GLU A 107 -11.91 29.56 18.47
C GLU A 107 -10.57 29.05 18.99
N ASN A 108 -10.29 27.76 18.81
CA ASN A 108 -9.04 27.11 19.22
C ASN A 108 -8.10 26.81 18.03
N ALA A 109 -8.37 27.34 16.82
CA ALA A 109 -7.58 27.10 15.60
C ALA A 109 -6.09 27.41 15.80
N GLN A 110 -5.77 28.46 16.60
CA GLN A 110 -4.39 28.83 16.89
C GLN A 110 -3.63 27.73 17.62
N ASP A 111 -4.28 26.94 18.48
CA ASP A 111 -3.65 25.83 19.18
C ASP A 111 -3.23 24.73 18.18
N LEU A 112 -4.09 24.40 17.20
CA LEU A 112 -3.76 23.47 16.12
C LEU A 112 -2.60 23.98 15.25
N PHE A 113 -2.63 25.26 14.85
CA PHE A 113 -1.54 25.81 14.03
C PHE A 113 -0.21 25.85 14.76
N ASN A 114 -0.22 26.16 16.06
CA ASN A 114 0.98 26.11 16.89
C ASN A 114 1.52 24.68 17.01
N PHE A 115 0.64 23.69 17.16
CA PHE A 115 0.99 22.28 17.23
C PHE A 115 1.61 21.81 15.91
N VAL A 116 0.96 22.11 14.77
CA VAL A 116 1.48 21.74 13.44
C VAL A 116 2.82 22.42 13.18
N ASN A 117 2.95 23.70 13.51
CA ASN A 117 4.21 24.41 13.35
C ASN A 117 5.34 23.81 14.21
N HIS A 118 5.05 23.40 15.43
CA HIS A 118 6.05 22.84 16.35
C HIS A 118 6.49 21.44 15.94
N TYR A 119 5.54 20.55 15.59
CA TYR A 119 5.82 19.15 15.41
C TYR A 119 6.02 18.70 13.96
N PHE A 120 5.55 19.49 12.97
CA PHE A 120 5.57 19.07 11.57
C PHE A 120 6.33 20.02 10.66
N ILE A 121 6.21 21.35 10.84
CA ILE A 121 6.87 22.29 9.94
C ILE A 121 8.36 22.36 10.24
N GLY A 122 9.19 22.04 9.24
CA GLY A 122 10.65 22.00 9.39
C GLY A 122 11.16 20.90 10.33
N ALA A 123 10.32 19.93 10.67
CA ALA A 123 10.71 18.69 11.35
C ALA A 123 11.11 17.62 10.33
N ASN A 124 11.81 16.58 10.79
CA ASN A 124 11.95 15.36 10.02
C ASN A 124 10.59 14.65 9.92
N ASN A 125 10.36 13.95 8.82
CA ASN A 125 9.14 13.14 8.66
C ASN A 125 9.14 11.85 9.48
N THR A 126 10.14 11.64 10.33
CA THR A 126 10.25 10.47 11.21
C THR A 126 9.42 10.59 12.49
N GLY A 127 8.89 11.76 12.81
CA GLY A 127 8.15 12.00 14.05
C GLY A 127 9.05 12.26 15.27
N ASP A 128 10.30 12.62 15.06
CA ASP A 128 11.29 12.89 16.11
C ASP A 128 10.81 13.89 17.16
N ARG A 129 10.20 15.01 16.74
CA ARG A 129 9.68 16.01 17.66
C ARG A 129 8.45 15.55 18.46
N LEU A 130 7.67 14.60 17.91
CA LEU A 130 6.56 13.96 18.64
C LEU A 130 7.01 12.87 19.59
N GLY A 131 8.25 12.38 19.45
CA GLY A 131 8.77 11.24 20.21
C GLY A 131 8.26 9.89 19.71
N ILE A 132 8.01 9.78 18.40
CA ILE A 132 7.54 8.57 17.73
C ILE A 132 8.47 8.12 16.59
N ASP A 133 9.73 8.49 16.64
CA ASP A 133 10.76 8.20 15.64
C ASP A 133 11.32 6.77 15.75
N TYR A 134 10.44 5.80 15.75
CA TYR A 134 10.81 4.39 15.86
C TYR A 134 11.62 3.89 14.66
N TYR A 135 12.60 3.07 14.95
CA TYR A 135 13.46 2.42 13.97
C TYR A 135 13.51 0.91 14.20
N ASN A 136 13.49 0.17 13.13
CA ASN A 136 13.74 -1.27 13.09
C ASN A 136 14.72 -1.56 11.95
N GLU A 137 15.70 -2.45 12.18
CA GLU A 137 16.76 -2.74 11.21
C GLU A 137 16.20 -3.31 9.89
N GLU A 138 15.16 -4.11 9.97
CA GLU A 138 14.51 -4.75 8.82
C GLU A 138 13.52 -3.83 8.09
N TYR A 139 12.75 -3.04 8.85
CA TYR A 139 11.67 -2.18 8.32
C TYR A 139 12.10 -0.72 8.11
N GLY A 140 13.25 -0.31 8.62
CA GLY A 140 13.70 1.08 8.58
C GLY A 140 13.00 1.99 9.59
N THR A 141 13.05 3.29 9.33
CA THR A 141 12.55 4.34 10.23
C THR A 141 11.06 4.63 9.98
N MET A 142 10.32 4.97 11.04
CA MET A 142 8.99 5.59 10.97
C MET A 142 8.97 6.73 9.94
N GLU A 143 7.87 6.86 9.22
CA GLU A 143 7.61 7.96 8.30
C GLU A 143 6.21 8.55 8.48
N MET A 144 6.14 9.86 8.56
CA MET A 144 4.90 10.63 8.49
C MET A 144 4.75 11.27 7.12
N ARG A 145 3.54 11.21 6.54
CA ARG A 145 3.25 11.73 5.19
C ARG A 145 1.77 12.04 5.02
N GLY A 146 1.36 12.47 3.83
CA GLY A 146 -0.06 12.65 3.50
C GLY A 146 -0.73 13.69 4.38
N TYR A 147 -0.07 14.84 4.60
CA TYR A 147 -0.59 15.93 5.42
C TYR A 147 -1.76 16.63 4.73
N GLU A 148 -2.88 16.72 5.44
CA GLU A 148 -4.07 17.42 4.97
C GLU A 148 -4.56 18.38 6.06
N LEU A 149 -4.65 19.66 5.74
CA LEU A 149 -5.29 20.68 6.57
C LEU A 149 -6.63 21.04 5.94
N GLN A 150 -7.71 20.94 6.71
CA GLN A 150 -9.05 21.25 6.25
C GLN A 150 -9.74 22.21 7.23
N GLU A 151 -10.54 23.10 6.69
CA GLU A 151 -11.37 24.06 7.40
C GLU A 151 -12.85 23.83 7.07
N SER A 152 -13.68 23.88 8.06
CA SER A 152 -15.14 23.93 7.95
C SER A 152 -15.70 25.02 8.88
N GLU A 153 -17.02 25.27 8.82
CA GLU A 153 -17.67 26.22 9.73
C GLU A 153 -17.57 25.79 11.21
N GLU A 154 -17.44 24.48 11.47
CA GLU A 154 -17.44 23.93 12.81
C GLU A 154 -16.06 23.52 13.33
N THR A 155 -15.12 23.18 12.45
CA THR A 155 -13.84 22.61 12.84
C THR A 155 -12.69 22.96 11.90
N TYR A 156 -11.48 23.04 12.48
CA TYR A 156 -10.22 22.91 11.78
C TYR A 156 -9.65 21.54 12.06
N THR A 157 -9.22 20.85 11.01
CA THR A 157 -8.65 19.52 11.14
C THR A 157 -7.31 19.40 10.45
N PHE A 158 -6.41 18.60 11.04
CA PHE A 158 -5.14 18.23 10.43
C PHE A 158 -5.01 16.71 10.48
N LYS A 159 -4.94 16.09 9.30
CA LYS A 159 -4.72 14.64 9.12
C LYS A 159 -3.29 14.37 8.70
N PHE A 160 -2.73 13.28 9.19
CA PHE A 160 -1.47 12.75 8.71
C PHE A 160 -1.49 11.23 8.72
N VAL A 161 -0.68 10.66 7.82
CA VAL A 161 -0.52 9.22 7.66
C VAL A 161 0.81 8.79 8.27
N LEU A 162 0.78 7.73 9.04
CA LEU A 162 1.94 7.05 9.61
C LEU A 162 2.29 5.83 8.77
N SER A 163 3.57 5.64 8.48
CA SER A 163 4.12 4.37 8.02
C SER A 163 5.18 3.94 9.03
N TYR A 164 4.90 2.89 9.80
CA TYR A 164 5.71 2.51 10.96
C TYR A 164 6.21 1.07 10.88
N PRO A 165 7.40 0.78 11.49
CA PRO A 165 8.00 -0.55 11.46
C PRO A 165 7.26 -1.53 12.38
N ALA A 166 7.51 -2.82 12.23
CA ALA A 166 7.12 -3.82 13.22
C ALA A 166 7.86 -3.62 14.55
N GLY A 167 7.27 -4.12 15.64
CA GLY A 167 7.80 -4.00 16.99
C GLY A 167 7.24 -2.82 17.78
N ILE A 168 6.39 -2.01 17.16
CA ILE A 168 5.56 -0.98 17.79
C ILE A 168 4.13 -1.09 17.27
N THR A 169 3.15 -0.85 18.09
CA THR A 169 1.72 -0.88 17.73
C THR A 169 1.19 0.52 17.46
N ILE A 170 0.11 0.61 16.68
CA ILE A 170 -0.55 1.91 16.46
C ILE A 170 -1.10 2.47 17.77
N ASP A 171 -1.53 1.65 18.69
CA ASP A 171 -2.05 2.10 19.97
C ASP A 171 -0.96 2.81 20.80
N GLU A 172 0.27 2.26 20.85
CA GLU A 172 1.40 2.89 21.52
C GLU A 172 1.76 4.24 20.88
N ILE A 173 1.80 4.31 19.54
CA ILE A 173 2.06 5.55 18.80
C ILE A 173 0.94 6.57 19.08
N TYR A 174 -0.32 6.12 19.02
CA TYR A 174 -1.49 6.98 19.23
C TYR A 174 -1.54 7.55 20.64
N GLU A 175 -1.17 6.78 21.67
CA GLU A 175 -1.06 7.26 23.05
C GLU A 175 -0.09 8.42 23.19
N VAL A 176 1.08 8.33 22.54
CA VAL A 176 2.09 9.42 22.56
C VAL A 176 1.53 10.66 21.86
N VAL A 177 0.98 10.53 20.65
CA VAL A 177 0.39 11.65 19.91
C VAL A 177 -0.76 12.29 20.67
N ASN A 178 -1.67 11.47 21.20
CA ASN A 178 -2.85 11.93 21.97
C ASN A 178 -2.43 12.68 23.24
N LYS A 179 -1.39 12.22 23.92
CA LYS A 179 -0.86 12.93 25.09
C LYS A 179 -0.36 14.32 24.76
N GLN A 180 0.40 14.49 23.67
CA GLN A 180 0.91 15.79 23.24
C GLN A 180 -0.24 16.69 22.76
N ALA A 181 -1.19 16.14 22.00
CA ALA A 181 -2.36 16.88 21.51
C ALA A 181 -3.26 17.38 22.65
N LYS A 182 -3.49 16.54 23.67
CA LYS A 182 -4.27 16.94 24.87
C LYS A 182 -3.64 18.10 25.64
N LEU A 183 -2.30 18.16 25.74
CA LEU A 183 -1.61 19.30 26.35
C LEU A 183 -1.86 20.61 25.58
N ALA A 184 -2.06 20.51 24.28
CA ALA A 184 -2.41 21.62 23.41
C ALA A 184 -3.94 21.82 23.24
N LYS A 185 -4.78 21.11 23.98
CA LYS A 185 -6.26 21.16 23.91
C LYS A 185 -6.81 20.76 22.53
N ILE A 186 -6.15 19.83 21.86
CA ILE A 186 -6.51 19.30 20.55
C ILE A 186 -7.13 17.92 20.75
N GLU A 187 -8.25 17.67 20.08
CA GLU A 187 -8.86 16.35 20.02
C GLU A 187 -8.15 15.48 18.97
N THR A 188 -8.06 14.19 19.26
CA THR A 188 -7.44 13.22 18.35
C THR A 188 -8.39 12.08 18.02
N LYS A 189 -8.25 11.56 16.80
CA LYS A 189 -9.00 10.38 16.36
C LYS A 189 -8.09 9.49 15.51
N LEU A 190 -7.99 8.22 15.87
CA LEU A 190 -7.42 7.20 15.02
C LEU A 190 -8.45 6.84 13.94
N LEU A 191 -8.07 6.96 12.65
CA LEU A 191 -8.98 6.73 11.53
C LEU A 191 -8.90 5.31 10.97
N THR A 192 -7.72 4.69 11.06
CA THR A 192 -7.44 3.33 10.56
C THR A 192 -6.60 2.57 11.56
N ASN A 193 -6.64 1.25 11.49
CA ASN A 193 -5.79 0.36 12.28
C ASN A 193 -5.32 -0.77 11.35
N ASN A 194 -4.15 -0.57 10.74
CA ASN A 194 -3.53 -1.50 9.79
C ASN A 194 -2.12 -1.85 10.26
N ASP A 195 -2.02 -2.84 11.11
CA ASP A 195 -0.76 -3.30 11.70
C ASP A 195 0.27 -3.75 10.64
N PRO A 196 1.56 -3.75 10.98
CA PRO A 196 2.59 -4.34 10.14
C PRO A 196 2.28 -5.82 9.86
N VAL A 197 2.64 -6.28 8.67
CA VAL A 197 2.53 -7.69 8.26
C VAL A 197 3.92 -8.25 8.00
N LEU A 198 4.15 -9.46 8.46
CA LEU A 198 5.41 -10.17 8.26
C LEU A 198 5.13 -11.61 7.82
N PHE A 199 5.76 -12.02 6.74
CA PHE A 199 5.73 -13.40 6.24
C PHE A 199 7.07 -14.09 6.48
N ASP A 200 7.02 -15.39 6.73
CA ASP A 200 8.25 -16.19 6.80
C ASP A 200 8.94 -16.23 5.42
N LYS A 201 10.11 -15.61 5.32
CA LYS A 201 10.97 -15.61 4.12
C LYS A 201 11.30 -17.01 3.63
N ASN A 202 11.30 -18.00 4.53
CA ASN A 202 11.60 -19.38 4.21
C ASN A 202 10.35 -20.20 3.87
N SER A 203 9.16 -19.59 3.90
CA SER A 203 7.93 -20.28 3.51
C SER A 203 8.02 -20.77 2.06
N LYS A 204 7.32 -21.87 1.78
CA LYS A 204 7.30 -22.44 0.43
C LYS A 204 6.78 -21.43 -0.61
N MET A 205 5.77 -20.63 -0.24
CA MET A 205 5.17 -19.66 -1.15
C MET A 205 6.16 -18.53 -1.48
N VAL A 206 6.79 -17.91 -0.48
CA VAL A 206 7.74 -16.82 -0.67
C VAL A 206 8.91 -17.27 -1.54
N ARG A 207 9.50 -18.46 -1.25
CA ARG A 207 10.57 -19.00 -2.09
C ARG A 207 10.12 -19.30 -3.51
N LEU A 208 8.97 -19.95 -3.70
CA LEU A 208 8.48 -20.27 -5.03
C LEU A 208 8.28 -19.01 -5.90
N LEU A 209 7.73 -17.95 -5.32
CA LEU A 209 7.52 -16.68 -6.04
C LEU A 209 8.86 -16.00 -6.38
N GLY A 210 9.81 -15.97 -5.44
CA GLY A 210 11.15 -15.42 -5.68
C GLY A 210 11.91 -16.21 -6.75
N ASP A 211 11.96 -17.54 -6.64
CA ASP A 211 12.61 -18.43 -7.62
C ASP A 211 11.99 -18.26 -9.02
N THR A 212 10.64 -18.14 -9.10
CA THR A 212 9.93 -17.92 -10.37
C THR A 212 10.29 -16.56 -10.97
N TYR A 213 10.36 -15.52 -10.14
CA TYR A 213 10.78 -14.20 -10.61
C TYR A 213 12.21 -14.20 -11.17
N GLU A 214 13.15 -14.86 -10.48
CA GLU A 214 14.53 -15.00 -10.98
C GLU A 214 14.59 -15.80 -12.29
N GLU A 215 13.87 -16.92 -12.38
CA GLU A 215 13.83 -17.77 -13.57
C GLU A 215 13.29 -17.00 -14.79
N VAL A 216 12.24 -16.23 -14.63
CA VAL A 216 11.56 -15.52 -15.74
C VAL A 216 12.31 -14.26 -16.15
N THR A 217 12.85 -13.50 -15.17
CA THR A 217 13.38 -12.16 -15.44
C THR A 217 14.90 -12.09 -15.43
N GLY A 218 15.57 -13.03 -14.78
CA GLY A 218 17.01 -12.95 -14.49
C GLY A 218 17.38 -11.88 -13.45
N LEU A 219 16.39 -11.28 -12.77
CA LEU A 219 16.60 -10.29 -11.73
C LEU A 219 16.60 -10.94 -10.34
N ASP A 220 17.08 -10.20 -9.32
CA ASP A 220 17.17 -10.67 -7.93
C ASP A 220 15.78 -10.91 -7.34
N GLY A 221 15.49 -12.15 -6.95
CA GLY A 221 14.24 -12.60 -6.33
C GLY A 221 14.20 -12.48 -4.82
N THR A 222 15.22 -11.87 -4.19
CA THR A 222 15.25 -11.65 -2.73
C THR A 222 14.00 -10.89 -2.27
N PRO A 223 13.28 -11.39 -1.24
CA PRO A 223 12.11 -10.70 -0.71
C PRO A 223 12.41 -9.28 -0.23
N VAL A 224 11.43 -8.41 -0.38
CA VAL A 224 11.53 -6.98 -0.07
C VAL A 224 10.44 -6.52 0.90
N THR A 225 10.73 -5.42 1.61
CA THR A 225 9.76 -4.72 2.45
C THR A 225 9.09 -3.60 1.67
N THR A 226 7.78 -3.42 1.81
CA THR A 226 7.06 -2.28 1.25
C THR A 226 6.54 -1.32 2.31
N THR A 227 6.47 -0.05 1.94
CA THR A 227 5.80 1.00 2.74
C THR A 227 4.31 1.11 2.43
N GLY A 228 3.83 0.40 1.41
CA GLY A 228 2.41 0.27 1.07
C GLY A 228 1.68 -0.72 1.97
N GLY A 229 0.39 -0.82 1.79
CA GLY A 229 -0.44 -1.88 2.36
C GLY A 229 -1.26 -2.49 1.26
N THR A 230 -1.45 -3.81 1.30
CA THR A 230 -2.25 -4.57 0.36
C THR A 230 -3.32 -5.37 1.11
N TYR A 231 -4.07 -6.23 0.40
CA TYR A 231 -4.98 -7.18 1.04
C TYR A 231 -4.31 -8.09 2.08
N ALA A 232 -2.97 -8.18 2.10
CA ALA A 232 -2.23 -8.89 3.12
C ALA A 232 -2.51 -8.39 4.55
N LYS A 233 -2.96 -7.13 4.69
CA LYS A 233 -3.39 -6.56 5.98
C LYS A 233 -4.60 -7.29 6.59
N MET A 234 -5.47 -7.86 5.76
CA MET A 234 -6.76 -8.41 6.20
C MET A 234 -6.92 -9.90 5.91
N MET A 235 -6.08 -10.46 5.06
CA MET A 235 -6.22 -11.84 4.62
C MET A 235 -5.03 -12.68 5.10
N PRO A 236 -5.26 -13.74 5.89
CA PRO A 236 -4.18 -14.60 6.35
C PRO A 236 -3.53 -15.34 5.19
N ASN A 237 -2.23 -15.56 5.28
CA ASN A 237 -1.43 -16.35 4.31
C ASN A 237 -1.42 -15.79 2.87
N ILE A 238 -1.68 -14.51 2.67
CA ILE A 238 -1.57 -13.86 1.38
C ILE A 238 -0.21 -13.17 1.25
N VAL A 239 0.53 -13.48 0.20
CA VAL A 239 1.85 -12.91 -0.06
C VAL A 239 1.75 -11.93 -1.24
N PRO A 240 2.10 -10.65 -1.10
CA PRO A 240 2.12 -9.72 -2.22
C PRO A 240 3.27 -10.03 -3.19
N PHE A 241 2.98 -9.94 -4.49
CA PHE A 241 3.91 -10.29 -5.56
C PHE A 241 3.67 -9.46 -6.82
N GLY A 242 4.63 -8.61 -7.21
CA GLY A 242 4.49 -7.73 -8.37
C GLY A 242 3.47 -6.61 -8.17
N PRO A 243 3.08 -5.88 -9.23
CA PRO A 243 3.53 -5.99 -10.62
C PRO A 243 4.70 -5.07 -11.00
N SER A 244 5.18 -4.22 -10.09
CA SER A 244 6.15 -3.16 -10.41
C SER A 244 7.57 -3.72 -10.52
N PHE A 245 8.20 -3.50 -11.66
CA PHE A 245 9.61 -3.80 -11.88
C PHE A 245 10.54 -2.72 -11.34
N PRO A 246 11.86 -2.96 -11.23
CA PRO A 246 12.83 -1.94 -10.87
C PRO A 246 12.70 -0.69 -11.76
N GLY A 247 12.72 0.50 -11.15
CA GLY A 247 12.53 1.79 -11.82
C GLY A 247 11.08 2.27 -11.93
N GLN A 248 10.09 1.44 -11.57
CA GLN A 248 8.67 1.80 -11.63
C GLN A 248 8.08 2.23 -10.27
N LYS A 249 8.92 2.46 -9.27
CA LYS A 249 8.46 2.90 -7.95
C LYS A 249 7.82 4.30 -8.01
N GLY A 250 6.62 4.43 -7.44
CA GLY A 250 5.92 5.72 -7.31
C GLY A 250 5.21 6.19 -8.58
N ILE A 251 5.06 5.34 -9.60
CA ILE A 251 4.31 5.64 -10.83
C ILE A 251 2.80 5.49 -10.60
N GLY A 252 2.38 4.50 -9.83
CA GLY A 252 0.98 4.33 -9.43
C GLY A 252 0.47 5.54 -8.64
N HIS A 253 -0.84 5.81 -8.73
CA HIS A 253 -1.55 6.95 -8.12
C HIS A 253 -1.13 8.34 -8.62
N GLN A 254 -0.23 8.44 -9.61
CA GLN A 254 0.21 9.70 -10.20
C GLN A 254 -0.46 9.94 -11.57
N PRO A 255 -0.59 11.19 -12.03
CA PRO A 255 -0.88 11.47 -13.43
C PRO A 255 0.18 10.83 -14.35
N ASN A 256 -0.24 10.45 -15.54
CA ASN A 256 0.62 9.75 -16.51
C ASN A 256 1.17 8.40 -16.02
N GLU A 257 0.44 7.71 -15.15
CA GLU A 257 0.71 6.33 -14.80
C GLU A 257 0.89 5.50 -16.07
N TRP A 258 1.94 4.67 -16.09
CA TRP A 258 2.33 3.91 -17.25
C TRP A 258 2.91 2.53 -16.90
N MET A 259 2.89 1.65 -17.89
CA MET A 259 3.58 0.37 -17.84
C MET A 259 4.01 -0.05 -19.25
N ASN A 260 5.21 -0.61 -19.39
CA ASN A 260 5.65 -1.16 -20.68
C ASN A 260 4.80 -2.37 -21.06
N ILE A 261 4.55 -2.53 -22.34
CA ILE A 261 3.84 -3.71 -22.84
C ILE A 261 4.66 -4.99 -22.58
N GLU A 262 5.98 -4.92 -22.70
CA GLU A 262 6.86 -6.04 -22.39
C GLU A 262 6.77 -6.46 -20.93
N ASP A 263 6.67 -5.50 -20.00
CA ASP A 263 6.48 -5.77 -18.57
C ASP A 263 5.11 -6.42 -18.30
N LEU A 264 4.06 -5.99 -19.00
CA LEU A 264 2.73 -6.63 -18.94
C LEU A 264 2.78 -8.08 -19.43
N ILE A 265 3.53 -8.35 -20.51
CA ILE A 265 3.70 -9.72 -21.02
C ILE A 265 4.51 -10.57 -20.03
N THR A 266 5.57 -10.00 -19.44
CA THR A 266 6.38 -10.69 -18.44
C THR A 266 5.60 -11.01 -17.16
N ASN A 267 4.65 -10.14 -16.79
CA ASN A 267 3.73 -10.40 -15.67
C ASN A 267 2.76 -11.56 -15.92
N ALA A 268 2.50 -11.94 -17.16
CA ALA A 268 1.62 -13.05 -17.53
C ALA A 268 2.34 -14.41 -17.54
#